data_8cc9da93b66459ab9de16640a9bd2563
#
_entry.id   8cc9da93b66459ab9de16640a9bd2563
#
_cell.length_a   1.000
_cell.length_b   1.000
_cell.length_c   1.000
_cell.angle_alpha   90.00
_cell.angle_beta   90.00
_cell.angle_gamma   90.00
#
_symmetry.space_group_name_H-M   'P 1'
#
loop_
_entity.id
_entity.type
_entity.pdbx_description
1 polymer ?
#
loop_
_entity_poly.entity_id
_entity_poly.type
_entity_poly.pdbx_seq_one_letter_code
_entity_poly.pdbx_strand_id
1 'polypeptide(L)'
;MIKNHRLRYKKLLIAASVLLIIAALLTGVFFWYVSDYYRADNAALHILDQNTDISTSDNLTILSSPTPTDTAMIFYPGAKVEAEAYLPLLNQIRQNGITCILVHMPFHLAIFDSNAAEDIIPRFPDIEHWYMAGHSLGGAMASRFASNHPDQIEGLILLGAYIYGDYPLENTLTIYGSLDGLTAEDIHYTTNTVRIEGGNHAQFGNYGSQAGDFPATISSEEQQKQTVAAIKTFIEQS
;
A
#
# COMPACT_ATOMS: atom_id res chain seq x y z
N MET A 1 32.03 -21.12 -48.26
CA MET A 1 30.94 -21.31 -47.28
C MET A 1 31.39 -21.02 -45.82
N ILE A 2 32.52 -21.47 -45.35
CA ILE A 2 33.01 -21.37 -43.95
C ILE A 2 33.21 -19.92 -43.47
N LYS A 3 33.67 -19.01 -44.34
CA LYS A 3 33.93 -17.60 -43.99
C LYS A 3 32.65 -16.79 -43.63
N ASN A 4 31.54 -17.07 -44.31
CA ASN A 4 30.24 -16.45 -44.01
C ASN A 4 29.61 -16.94 -42.69
N HIS A 5 29.87 -18.19 -42.31
CA HIS A 5 29.40 -18.76 -41.04
C HIS A 5 30.10 -18.12 -39.85
N ARG A 6 31.40 -17.93 -39.91
CA ARG A 6 32.20 -17.25 -38.88
C ARG A 6 31.79 -15.77 -38.70
N LEU A 7 31.46 -15.08 -39.78
CA LEU A 7 31.04 -13.69 -39.73
C LEU A 7 29.65 -13.53 -39.10
N ARG A 8 28.72 -14.43 -39.42
CA ARG A 8 27.38 -14.50 -38.80
C ARG A 8 27.49 -14.80 -37.30
N TYR A 9 28.32 -15.76 -36.89
CA TYR A 9 28.55 -16.09 -35.50
C TYR A 9 29.14 -14.92 -34.70
N LYS A 10 30.11 -14.20 -35.23
CA LYS A 10 30.66 -12.99 -34.59
C LYS A 10 29.60 -11.90 -34.42
N LYS A 11 28.75 -11.66 -35.42
CA LYS A 11 27.66 -10.69 -35.33
C LYS A 11 26.61 -11.10 -34.22
N LEU A 12 26.30 -12.39 -34.13
CA LEU A 12 25.43 -12.92 -33.07
C LEU A 12 26.02 -12.75 -31.67
N LEU A 13 27.33 -13.02 -31.52
CA LEU A 13 28.02 -12.80 -30.24
C LEU A 13 28.02 -11.34 -29.83
N ILE A 14 28.31 -10.43 -30.78
CA ILE A 14 28.26 -8.98 -30.53
C ILE A 14 26.83 -8.57 -30.10
N ALA A 15 25.83 -9.00 -30.86
CA ALA A 15 24.42 -8.70 -30.50
C ALA A 15 24.04 -9.23 -29.12
N ALA A 16 24.42 -10.47 -28.78
CA ALA A 16 24.20 -11.04 -27.47
C ALA A 16 24.93 -10.26 -26.35
N SER A 17 26.17 -9.86 -26.59
CA SER A 17 26.93 -9.05 -25.62
C SER A 17 26.29 -7.68 -25.40
N VAL A 18 25.83 -7.02 -26.47
CA VAL A 18 25.11 -5.74 -26.36
C VAL A 18 23.81 -5.88 -25.54
N LEU A 19 23.03 -6.94 -25.81
CA LEU A 19 21.81 -7.21 -25.04
C LEU A 19 22.10 -7.46 -23.56
N LEU A 20 23.16 -8.20 -23.24
CA LEU A 20 23.57 -8.43 -21.85
C LEU A 20 23.99 -7.14 -21.14
N ILE A 21 24.72 -6.26 -21.84
CA ILE A 21 25.12 -4.95 -21.29
C ILE A 21 23.87 -4.10 -21.04
N ILE A 22 22.93 -4.04 -21.98
CA ILE A 22 21.67 -3.30 -21.81
C ILE A 22 20.88 -3.86 -20.62
N ALA A 23 20.73 -5.19 -20.52
CA ALA A 23 20.05 -5.82 -19.39
C ALA A 23 20.72 -5.48 -18.06
N ALA A 24 22.06 -5.52 -17.99
CA ALA A 24 22.80 -5.16 -16.77
C ALA A 24 22.61 -3.68 -16.39
N LEU A 25 22.61 -2.78 -17.38
CA LEU A 25 22.35 -1.35 -17.15
C LEU A 25 20.92 -1.11 -16.65
N LEU A 26 19.91 -1.73 -17.27
CA LEU A 26 18.51 -1.62 -16.83
C LEU A 26 18.32 -2.17 -15.42
N THR A 27 18.94 -3.30 -15.12
CA THR A 27 18.94 -3.89 -13.77
C THR A 27 19.58 -2.93 -12.76
N GLY A 28 20.73 -2.34 -13.09
CA GLY A 28 21.40 -1.37 -12.23
C GLY A 28 20.54 -0.12 -11.97
N VAL A 29 19.91 0.42 -13.02
CA VAL A 29 18.99 1.57 -12.90
C VAL A 29 17.77 1.21 -12.04
N PHE A 30 17.21 0.01 -12.23
CA PHE A 30 16.09 -0.46 -11.44
C PHE A 30 16.46 -0.55 -9.95
N PHE A 31 17.57 -1.20 -9.60
CA PHE A 31 17.99 -1.30 -8.20
C PHE A 31 18.35 0.06 -7.59
N TRP A 32 18.94 0.96 -8.36
CA TRP A 32 19.17 2.34 -7.92
C TRP A 32 17.85 3.06 -7.64
N TYR A 33 16.84 2.93 -8.52
CA TYR A 33 15.53 3.55 -8.35
C TYR A 33 14.80 3.03 -7.10
N VAL A 34 14.80 1.72 -6.85
CA VAL A 34 14.07 1.13 -5.72
C VAL A 34 14.82 1.24 -4.39
N SER A 35 16.13 1.52 -4.41
CA SER A 35 16.91 1.75 -3.20
C SER A 35 16.68 3.12 -2.56
N ASP A 36 16.19 4.08 -3.34
CA ASP A 36 15.78 5.41 -2.87
C ASP A 36 14.30 5.38 -2.51
N TYR A 37 13.97 5.17 -1.21
CA TYR A 37 12.61 5.08 -0.70
C TYR A 37 12.44 5.86 0.61
N TYR A 38 11.20 6.22 0.92
CA TYR A 38 10.82 6.93 2.13
C TYR A 38 10.83 5.98 3.33
N ARG A 39 11.65 6.28 4.33
CA ARG A 39 11.84 5.46 5.52
C ARG A 39 10.84 5.81 6.60
N ALA A 40 10.43 4.81 7.37
CA ALA A 40 9.66 5.00 8.58
C ALA A 40 10.43 5.88 9.58
N ASP A 41 9.74 6.81 10.22
CA ASP A 41 10.32 7.62 11.28
C ASP A 41 10.43 6.83 12.61
N ASN A 42 11.11 7.43 13.58
CA ASN A 42 11.29 6.79 14.88
C ASN A 42 9.96 6.55 15.63
N ALA A 43 8.96 7.42 15.43
CA ALA A 43 7.66 7.25 16.08
C ALA A 43 6.94 5.99 15.54
N ALA A 44 7.04 5.73 14.24
CA ALA A 44 6.51 4.51 13.63
C ALA A 44 7.22 3.25 14.15
N LEU A 45 8.55 3.26 14.19
CA LEU A 45 9.34 2.11 14.66
C LEU A 45 9.11 1.79 16.14
N HIS A 46 8.90 2.79 17.00
CA HIS A 46 8.58 2.59 18.41
C HIS A 46 7.29 1.81 18.66
N ILE A 47 6.36 1.78 17.70
CA ILE A 47 5.13 0.96 17.83
C ILE A 47 5.46 -0.52 17.98
N LEU A 48 6.47 -1.02 17.27
CA LEU A 48 6.90 -2.43 17.37
C LEU A 48 7.50 -2.74 18.76
N ASP A 49 8.30 -1.82 19.30
CA ASP A 49 8.98 -2.02 20.57
C ASP A 49 8.02 -2.03 21.78
N GLN A 50 6.89 -1.34 21.66
CA GLN A 50 5.96 -1.12 22.77
C GLN A 50 4.81 -2.11 22.82
N ASN A 51 4.58 -2.91 21.77
CA ASN A 51 3.41 -3.76 21.65
C ASN A 51 3.78 -5.23 21.40
N THR A 52 3.47 -6.07 22.37
CA THR A 52 3.66 -7.54 22.27
C THR A 52 2.66 -8.23 21.36
N ASP A 53 1.56 -7.57 21.03
CA ASP A 53 0.47 -8.10 20.19
C ASP A 53 0.68 -7.75 18.69
N ILE A 54 1.87 -7.26 18.37
CA ILE A 54 2.32 -7.05 17.00
C ILE A 54 3.38 -8.11 16.69
N SER A 55 3.17 -8.87 15.62
CA SER A 55 4.10 -9.89 15.19
C SER A 55 4.52 -9.65 13.73
N THR A 56 5.81 -9.82 13.46
CA THR A 56 6.36 -9.77 12.10
C THR A 56 6.79 -11.17 11.69
N SER A 57 6.33 -11.65 10.57
CA SER A 57 6.65 -12.95 10.00
C SER A 57 6.67 -12.87 8.48
N ASP A 58 7.70 -13.44 7.86
CA ASP A 58 7.90 -13.41 6.40
C ASP A 58 7.84 -11.95 5.87
N ASN A 59 6.85 -11.67 5.02
CA ASN A 59 6.60 -10.36 4.42
C ASN A 59 5.37 -9.64 5.04
N LEU A 60 4.98 -9.98 6.27
CA LEU A 60 3.80 -9.45 6.94
C LEU A 60 4.14 -8.88 8.31
N THR A 61 3.48 -7.79 8.69
CA THR A 61 3.35 -7.38 10.09
C THR A 61 1.87 -7.45 10.47
N ILE A 62 1.57 -8.27 11.47
CA ILE A 62 0.21 -8.51 11.96
C ILE A 62 0.02 -7.74 13.26
N LEU A 63 -0.94 -6.81 13.26
CA LEU A 63 -1.37 -6.05 14.41
C LEU A 63 -2.71 -6.63 14.86
N SER A 64 -2.68 -7.59 15.78
CA SER A 64 -3.88 -8.24 16.28
C SER A 64 -4.77 -7.25 17.03
N SER A 65 -6.09 -7.37 16.88
CA SER A 65 -7.06 -6.64 17.68
C SER A 65 -6.88 -6.99 19.18
N PRO A 66 -7.00 -6.02 20.10
CA PRO A 66 -6.96 -6.29 21.55
C PRO A 66 -8.18 -7.06 22.06
N THR A 67 -9.23 -7.15 21.25
CA THR A 67 -10.44 -7.92 21.54
C THR A 67 -10.66 -8.98 20.46
N PRO A 68 -11.28 -10.12 20.78
CA PRO A 68 -11.66 -11.10 19.76
C PRO A 68 -12.46 -10.46 18.64
N THR A 69 -12.13 -10.76 17.40
CA THR A 69 -12.79 -10.22 16.21
C THR A 69 -12.72 -11.22 15.05
N ASP A 70 -13.73 -11.19 14.21
CA ASP A 70 -13.84 -11.88 12.94
C ASP A 70 -13.56 -10.94 11.75
N THR A 71 -13.14 -9.69 12.02
CA THR A 71 -12.92 -8.64 11.04
C THR A 71 -11.42 -8.34 10.89
N ALA A 72 -10.93 -8.36 9.67
CA ALA A 72 -9.55 -7.97 9.36
C ALA A 72 -9.44 -7.06 8.15
N MET A 73 -8.37 -6.29 8.13
CA MET A 73 -7.99 -5.38 7.05
C MET A 73 -6.58 -5.71 6.57
N ILE A 74 -6.43 -5.99 5.27
CA ILE A 74 -5.13 -6.14 4.62
C ILE A 74 -4.73 -4.79 4.03
N PHE A 75 -3.55 -4.29 4.43
CA PHE A 75 -3.06 -2.96 4.05
C PHE A 75 -1.87 -3.04 3.11
N TYR A 76 -1.98 -2.38 1.96
CA TYR A 76 -0.91 -2.22 0.96
C TYR A 76 -0.27 -0.83 1.05
N PRO A 77 1.05 -0.75 1.33
CA PRO A 77 1.81 0.51 1.41
C PRO A 77 1.87 1.28 0.09
N GLY A 78 2.08 2.58 0.20
CA GLY A 78 2.38 3.45 -0.95
C GLY A 78 3.70 3.11 -1.63
N ALA A 79 3.84 3.56 -2.89
CA ALA A 79 5.07 3.33 -3.65
C ALA A 79 6.30 3.94 -2.99
N LYS A 80 7.37 3.14 -2.89
CA LYS A 80 8.65 3.56 -2.32
C LYS A 80 8.53 4.06 -0.86
N VAL A 81 7.55 3.54 -0.10
CA VAL A 81 7.39 3.82 1.33
C VAL A 81 7.65 2.54 2.10
N GLU A 82 8.48 2.63 3.14
CA GLU A 82 8.72 1.55 4.09
C GLU A 82 7.41 1.17 4.78
N ALA A 83 7.11 -0.12 4.86
CA ALA A 83 5.82 -0.60 5.36
C ALA A 83 5.57 -0.13 6.80
N GLU A 84 6.59 -0.13 7.63
CA GLU A 84 6.56 0.29 9.03
C GLU A 84 6.08 1.74 9.24
N ALA A 85 6.17 2.58 8.21
CA ALA A 85 5.66 3.95 8.27
C ALA A 85 4.15 4.02 8.56
N TYR A 86 3.41 2.95 8.29
CA TYR A 86 1.96 2.89 8.52
C TYR A 86 1.57 2.31 9.89
N LEU A 87 2.53 1.87 10.70
CA LEU A 87 2.27 1.29 12.02
C LEU A 87 1.48 2.21 12.97
N PRO A 88 1.73 3.53 13.06
CA PRO A 88 0.93 4.41 13.91
C PRO A 88 -0.55 4.44 13.55
N LEU A 89 -0.86 4.53 12.26
CA LEU A 89 -2.22 4.49 11.74
C LEU A 89 -2.88 3.14 12.01
N LEU A 90 -2.22 2.04 11.63
CA LEU A 90 -2.75 0.69 11.79
C LEU A 90 -2.91 0.29 13.27
N ASN A 91 -2.01 0.76 14.14
CA ASN A 91 -2.14 0.56 15.57
C ASN A 91 -3.37 1.27 16.17
N GLN A 92 -3.75 2.44 15.65
CA GLN A 92 -4.98 3.11 16.04
C GLN A 92 -6.22 2.35 15.50
N ILE A 93 -6.17 1.83 14.27
CA ILE A 93 -7.28 1.07 13.68
C ILE A 93 -7.53 -0.22 14.46
N ARG A 94 -6.49 -0.99 14.80
CA ARG A 94 -6.67 -2.25 15.55
C ARG A 94 -7.32 -2.06 16.93
N GLN A 95 -7.14 -0.90 17.57
CA GLN A 95 -7.78 -0.57 18.84
C GLN A 95 -9.32 -0.46 18.73
N ASN A 96 -9.85 -0.43 17.51
CA ASN A 96 -11.30 -0.44 17.25
C ASN A 96 -11.84 -1.84 16.90
N GLY A 97 -11.12 -2.91 17.23
CA GLY A 97 -11.61 -4.27 17.03
C GLY A 97 -11.33 -4.86 15.64
N ILE A 98 -10.35 -4.30 14.90
CA ILE A 98 -10.02 -4.74 13.53
C ILE A 98 -8.59 -5.28 13.52
N THR A 99 -8.39 -6.55 13.17
CA THR A 99 -7.03 -7.06 12.95
C THR A 99 -6.45 -6.44 11.68
N CYS A 100 -5.28 -5.80 11.78
CA CYS A 100 -4.61 -5.18 10.63
C CYS A 100 -3.43 -6.03 10.18
N ILE A 101 -3.36 -6.32 8.88
CA ILE A 101 -2.29 -7.10 8.25
C ILE A 101 -1.58 -6.19 7.26
N LEU A 102 -0.40 -5.71 7.65
CA LEU A 102 0.45 -4.85 6.83
C LEU A 102 1.36 -5.72 5.95
N VAL A 103 1.30 -5.51 4.65
CA VAL A 103 2.09 -6.28 3.68
C VAL A 103 3.40 -5.55 3.36
N HIS A 104 4.53 -6.24 3.46
CA HIS A 104 5.83 -5.75 3.02
C HIS A 104 6.03 -6.05 1.54
N MET A 105 5.75 -5.08 0.70
CA MET A 105 5.78 -5.26 -0.75
C MET A 105 7.22 -5.37 -1.30
N PRO A 106 7.46 -6.27 -2.27
CA PRO A 106 8.76 -6.38 -2.93
C PRO A 106 9.20 -5.02 -3.48
N PHE A 107 10.44 -4.62 -3.17
CA PHE A 107 11.01 -3.34 -3.58
C PHE A 107 10.20 -2.10 -3.17
N HIS A 108 9.37 -2.21 -2.12
CA HIS A 108 8.41 -1.17 -1.69
C HIS A 108 7.43 -0.76 -2.80
N LEU A 109 7.03 -1.69 -3.68
CA LEU A 109 6.15 -1.43 -4.82
C LEU A 109 5.06 -2.51 -4.92
N ALA A 110 3.83 -2.17 -4.59
CA ALA A 110 2.68 -3.09 -4.57
C ALA A 110 2.35 -3.73 -5.94
N ILE A 111 2.82 -3.15 -7.04
CA ILE A 111 2.63 -3.72 -8.37
C ILE A 111 3.33 -5.08 -8.56
N PHE A 112 4.36 -5.38 -7.77
CA PHE A 112 5.10 -6.64 -7.86
C PHE A 112 4.45 -7.78 -7.08
N ASP A 113 3.46 -7.46 -6.22
CA ASP A 113 2.71 -8.46 -5.45
C ASP A 113 1.28 -7.97 -5.18
N SER A 114 0.59 -7.55 -6.23
CA SER A 114 -0.78 -7.02 -6.11
C SER A 114 -1.81 -8.05 -5.63
N ASN A 115 -1.46 -9.33 -5.72
CA ASN A 115 -2.30 -10.46 -5.32
C ASN A 115 -1.89 -11.07 -3.96
N ALA A 116 -1.04 -10.42 -3.18
CA ALA A 116 -0.57 -10.93 -1.88
C ALA A 116 -1.72 -11.40 -0.96
N ALA A 117 -2.88 -10.77 -1.04
CA ALA A 117 -4.04 -11.14 -0.23
C ALA A 117 -4.58 -12.56 -0.52
N GLU A 118 -4.36 -13.13 -1.72
CA GLU A 118 -4.76 -14.52 -2.03
C GLU A 118 -4.07 -15.53 -1.11
N ASP A 119 -2.79 -15.28 -0.78
CA ASP A 119 -2.00 -16.15 0.10
C ASP A 119 -2.22 -15.82 1.59
N ILE A 120 -2.73 -14.62 1.90
CA ILE A 120 -2.96 -14.15 3.27
C ILE A 120 -4.29 -14.65 3.81
N ILE A 121 -5.39 -14.43 3.09
CA ILE A 121 -6.75 -14.75 3.54
C ILE A 121 -6.88 -16.20 4.08
N PRO A 122 -6.38 -17.25 3.41
CA PRO A 122 -6.50 -18.62 3.90
C PRO A 122 -5.73 -18.92 5.21
N ARG A 123 -4.81 -18.05 5.62
CA ARG A 123 -4.02 -18.20 6.86
C ARG A 123 -4.79 -17.81 8.12
N PHE A 124 -5.94 -17.14 7.95
CA PHE A 124 -6.78 -16.62 9.04
C PHE A 124 -8.21 -17.17 8.95
N PRO A 125 -8.42 -18.47 9.25
CA PRO A 125 -9.72 -19.12 9.06
C PRO A 125 -10.83 -18.62 10.00
N ASP A 126 -10.48 -17.89 11.06
CA ASP A 126 -11.42 -17.31 12.02
C ASP A 126 -11.91 -15.92 11.60
N ILE A 127 -11.36 -15.34 10.51
CA ILE A 127 -11.79 -14.06 9.97
C ILE A 127 -12.85 -14.29 8.88
N GLU A 128 -14.01 -13.68 9.07
CA GLU A 128 -15.15 -13.76 8.16
C GLU A 128 -15.30 -12.48 7.31
N HIS A 129 -14.97 -11.30 7.89
CA HIS A 129 -15.14 -10.00 7.26
C HIS A 129 -13.79 -9.41 6.83
N TRP A 130 -13.56 -9.42 5.51
CA TRP A 130 -12.30 -8.96 4.92
C TRP A 130 -12.42 -7.59 4.27
N TYR A 131 -11.54 -6.67 4.65
CA TYR A 131 -11.38 -5.37 4.03
C TYR A 131 -10.02 -5.26 3.36
N MET A 132 -10.00 -4.73 2.13
CA MET A 132 -8.76 -4.31 1.48
C MET A 132 -8.53 -2.83 1.74
N ALA A 133 -7.30 -2.47 2.05
CA ALA A 133 -6.92 -1.07 2.24
C ALA A 133 -5.56 -0.78 1.61
N GLY A 134 -5.32 0.48 1.29
CA GLY A 134 -3.99 0.88 0.84
C GLY A 134 -3.86 2.38 0.62
N HIS A 135 -2.61 2.82 0.58
CA HIS A 135 -2.24 4.20 0.33
C HIS A 135 -1.65 4.36 -1.07
N SER A 136 -2.06 5.39 -1.80
CA SER A 136 -1.47 5.76 -3.10
C SER A 136 -1.43 4.55 -4.06
N LEU A 137 -0.27 4.16 -4.60
CA LEU A 137 -0.12 2.97 -5.44
C LEU A 137 -0.60 1.70 -4.73
N GLY A 138 -0.39 1.56 -3.41
CA GLY A 138 -0.92 0.46 -2.63
C GLY A 138 -2.45 0.41 -2.66
N GLY A 139 -3.10 1.57 -2.57
CA GLY A 139 -4.55 1.70 -2.71
C GLY A 139 -5.05 1.28 -4.09
N ALA A 140 -4.35 1.68 -5.17
CA ALA A 140 -4.68 1.23 -6.52
C ALA A 140 -4.56 -0.30 -6.67
N MET A 141 -3.53 -0.91 -6.08
CA MET A 141 -3.36 -2.37 -6.12
C MET A 141 -4.35 -3.10 -5.22
N ALA A 142 -4.71 -2.55 -4.06
CA ALA A 142 -5.79 -3.05 -3.21
C ALA A 142 -7.15 -3.00 -3.94
N SER A 143 -7.43 -1.90 -4.64
CA SER A 143 -8.61 -1.74 -5.49
C SER A 143 -8.66 -2.78 -6.62
N ARG A 144 -7.54 -3.01 -7.29
CA ARG A 144 -7.42 -4.06 -8.31
C ARG A 144 -7.72 -5.44 -7.74
N PHE A 145 -7.17 -5.75 -6.55
CA PHE A 145 -7.42 -7.03 -5.90
C PHE A 145 -8.92 -7.19 -5.59
N ALA A 146 -9.54 -6.21 -4.91
CA ALA A 146 -10.96 -6.22 -4.57
C ALA A 146 -11.86 -6.36 -5.83
N SER A 147 -11.51 -5.66 -6.92
CA SER A 147 -12.24 -5.77 -8.20
C SER A 147 -12.20 -7.18 -8.80
N ASN A 148 -11.10 -7.91 -8.60
CA ASN A 148 -10.96 -9.28 -9.10
C ASN A 148 -11.55 -10.34 -8.15
N HIS A 149 -11.80 -10.00 -6.90
CA HIS A 149 -12.26 -10.90 -5.84
C HIS A 149 -13.45 -10.30 -5.05
N PRO A 150 -14.51 -9.82 -5.73
CA PRO A 150 -15.60 -9.08 -5.07
C PRO A 150 -16.37 -9.92 -4.03
N ASP A 151 -16.38 -11.24 -4.19
CA ASP A 151 -17.07 -12.16 -3.26
C ASP A 151 -16.25 -12.44 -1.99
N GLN A 152 -14.98 -12.04 -1.92
CA GLN A 152 -14.09 -12.26 -0.79
C GLN A 152 -13.88 -10.99 0.04
N ILE A 153 -14.15 -9.82 -0.53
CA ILE A 153 -13.85 -8.52 0.07
C ILE A 153 -15.15 -7.77 0.31
N GLU A 154 -15.41 -7.46 1.56
CA GLU A 154 -16.62 -6.75 2.00
C GLU A 154 -16.52 -5.25 1.74
N GLY A 155 -15.32 -4.67 1.91
CA GLY A 155 -15.10 -3.26 1.65
C GLY A 155 -13.67 -2.89 1.25
N LEU A 156 -13.55 -1.78 0.54
CA LEU A 156 -12.30 -1.20 0.05
C LEU A 156 -12.06 0.16 0.71
N ILE A 157 -10.85 0.38 1.23
CA ILE A 157 -10.45 1.62 1.91
C ILE A 157 -9.25 2.21 1.20
N LEU A 158 -9.44 3.37 0.59
CA LEU A 158 -8.45 4.08 -0.23
C LEU A 158 -7.96 5.34 0.49
N LEU A 159 -6.68 5.41 0.78
CA LEU A 159 -6.03 6.56 1.40
C LEU A 159 -5.17 7.29 0.36
N GLY A 160 -5.49 8.54 0.03
CA GLY A 160 -4.81 9.25 -1.04
C GLY A 160 -4.72 8.39 -2.31
N ALA A 161 -5.82 7.77 -2.70
CA ALA A 161 -5.93 6.90 -3.85
C ALA A 161 -7.37 6.94 -4.40
N TYR A 162 -7.55 6.46 -5.62
CA TYR A 162 -8.86 6.35 -6.28
C TYR A 162 -9.08 4.91 -6.76
N ILE A 163 -10.32 4.58 -7.10
CA ILE A 163 -10.67 3.23 -7.57
C ILE A 163 -9.92 2.93 -8.86
N TYR A 164 -9.21 1.81 -8.85
CA TYR A 164 -8.52 1.24 -10.00
C TYR A 164 -9.09 -0.15 -10.30
N GLY A 165 -10.01 -0.24 -11.26
CA GLY A 165 -10.78 -1.43 -11.58
C GLY A 165 -12.27 -1.16 -11.47
N ASP A 166 -13.05 -2.23 -11.29
CA ASP A 166 -14.51 -2.18 -11.20
C ASP A 166 -14.96 -2.74 -9.85
N TYR A 167 -14.86 -1.93 -8.80
CA TYR A 167 -15.33 -2.28 -7.46
C TYR A 167 -16.41 -1.27 -7.03
N PRO A 168 -17.52 -1.71 -6.38
CA PRO A 168 -18.66 -0.83 -6.07
C PRO A 168 -18.31 0.36 -5.19
N LEU A 169 -18.77 1.55 -5.56
CA LEU A 169 -18.57 2.79 -4.78
C LEU A 169 -19.24 2.73 -3.41
N GLU A 170 -20.38 2.04 -3.31
CA GLU A 170 -21.09 1.81 -2.06
C GLU A 170 -20.28 1.01 -1.05
N ASN A 171 -19.40 0.12 -1.52
CA ASN A 171 -18.50 -0.68 -0.71
C ASN A 171 -17.08 -0.10 -0.67
N THR A 172 -16.88 1.14 -1.09
CA THR A 172 -15.57 1.80 -1.10
C THR A 172 -15.59 3.07 -0.27
N LEU A 173 -14.67 3.17 0.69
CA LEU A 173 -14.35 4.41 1.40
C LEU A 173 -13.09 5.04 0.79
N THR A 174 -13.19 6.28 0.33
CA THR A 174 -12.04 7.05 -0.16
C THR A 174 -11.75 8.22 0.77
N ILE A 175 -10.52 8.31 1.26
CA ILE A 175 -10.07 9.36 2.18
C ILE A 175 -8.86 10.07 1.56
N TYR A 176 -8.90 11.41 1.48
CA TYR A 176 -7.79 12.20 0.96
C TYR A 176 -7.66 13.55 1.68
N GLY A 177 -6.46 14.09 1.69
CA GLY A 177 -6.19 15.42 2.24
C GLY A 177 -6.62 16.54 1.29
N SER A 178 -7.08 17.66 1.81
CA SER A 178 -7.42 18.83 0.98
C SER A 178 -6.20 19.45 0.30
N LEU A 179 -5.01 19.13 0.79
CA LEU A 179 -3.71 19.54 0.26
C LEU A 179 -2.94 18.36 -0.37
N ASP A 180 -3.63 17.25 -0.69
CA ASP A 180 -3.06 16.14 -1.45
C ASP A 180 -2.78 16.61 -2.88
N GLY A 181 -1.51 16.84 -3.20
CA GLY A 181 -1.04 17.30 -4.50
C GLY A 181 -0.83 16.19 -5.52
N LEU A 182 -1.05 14.92 -5.16
CA LEU A 182 -0.73 13.78 -6.00
C LEU A 182 -1.96 13.04 -6.54
N THR A 183 -3.05 12.96 -5.76
CA THR A 183 -4.20 12.13 -6.13
C THR A 183 -5.56 12.82 -6.00
N ALA A 184 -5.67 13.93 -5.28
CA ALA A 184 -6.97 14.60 -5.04
C ALA A 184 -7.69 14.99 -6.33
N GLU A 185 -6.97 15.38 -7.39
CA GLU A 185 -7.55 15.77 -8.68
C GLU A 185 -8.13 14.60 -9.47
N ASP A 186 -7.72 13.35 -9.16
CA ASP A 186 -8.18 12.15 -9.85
C ASP A 186 -9.45 11.53 -9.21
N ILE A 187 -9.87 12.04 -8.05
CA ILE A 187 -11.06 11.57 -7.34
C ILE A 187 -12.29 12.31 -7.87
N HIS A 188 -13.01 11.70 -8.80
CA HIS A 188 -14.15 12.32 -9.51
C HIS A 188 -15.54 11.84 -9.01
N TYR A 189 -15.60 11.19 -7.85
CA TYR A 189 -16.82 10.70 -7.21
C TYR A 189 -16.91 11.20 -5.76
N THR A 190 -18.13 11.18 -5.21
CA THR A 190 -18.42 11.72 -3.86
C THR A 190 -19.03 10.68 -2.92
N THR A 191 -19.45 9.51 -3.43
CA THR A 191 -19.99 8.43 -2.61
C THR A 191 -18.90 7.92 -1.66
N ASN A 192 -19.20 7.83 -0.37
CA ASN A 192 -18.28 7.39 0.69
C ASN A 192 -16.89 8.07 0.60
N THR A 193 -16.87 9.37 0.34
CA THR A 193 -15.64 10.13 0.19
C THR A 193 -15.46 11.10 1.36
N VAL A 194 -14.32 11.05 2.01
CA VAL A 194 -13.93 11.92 3.13
C VAL A 194 -12.72 12.75 2.74
N ARG A 195 -12.92 14.07 2.69
CA ARG A 195 -11.85 15.04 2.49
C ARG A 195 -11.40 15.60 3.83
N ILE A 196 -10.13 15.35 4.20
CA ILE A 196 -9.56 15.86 5.45
C ILE A 196 -8.99 17.25 5.20
N GLU A 197 -9.60 18.28 5.81
CA GLU A 197 -9.16 19.65 5.64
C GLU A 197 -7.80 19.90 6.27
N GLY A 198 -6.88 20.50 5.50
CA GLY A 198 -5.50 20.74 5.92
C GLY A 198 -4.58 19.50 5.89
N GLY A 199 -5.12 18.33 5.59
CA GLY A 199 -4.33 17.12 5.39
C GLY A 199 -3.68 17.06 4.01
N ASN A 200 -2.67 16.21 3.85
CA ASN A 200 -1.97 15.99 2.58
C ASN A 200 -1.80 14.48 2.26
N HIS A 201 -1.11 14.18 1.16
CA HIS A 201 -0.88 12.81 0.72
C HIS A 201 0.00 12.03 1.69
N ALA A 202 1.14 12.60 2.09
CA ALA A 202 2.16 11.88 2.84
C ALA A 202 1.75 11.48 4.27
N GLN A 203 0.87 12.26 4.92
CA GLN A 203 0.56 12.10 6.34
C GLN A 203 -0.34 10.90 6.70
N PHE A 204 -0.75 10.07 5.71
CA PHE A 204 -1.32 8.75 6.00
C PHE A 204 -0.26 7.77 6.56
N GLY A 205 1.03 8.05 6.35
CA GLY A 205 2.15 7.33 6.95
C GLY A 205 3.09 8.26 7.71
N ASN A 206 4.01 7.68 8.47
CA ASN A 206 5.04 8.37 9.24
C ASN A 206 6.41 8.23 8.56
N TYR A 207 6.64 8.95 7.45
CA TYR A 207 7.86 8.93 6.65
C TYR A 207 8.35 10.32 6.19
N GLY A 208 7.73 11.37 6.70
CA GLY A 208 8.08 12.74 6.37
C GLY A 208 7.39 13.27 5.11
N SER A 209 7.98 14.29 4.50
CA SER A 209 7.41 14.93 3.29
C SER A 209 7.68 14.09 2.04
N GLN A 210 6.74 14.12 1.10
CA GLN A 210 6.85 13.46 -0.20
C GLN A 210 6.98 14.46 -1.34
N ALA A 211 7.84 14.15 -2.30
CA ALA A 211 8.02 15.01 -3.48
C ALA A 211 6.72 15.11 -4.29
N GLY A 212 6.31 16.34 -4.63
CA GLY A 212 5.08 16.62 -5.37
C GLY A 212 3.85 16.82 -4.50
N ASP A 213 3.92 16.53 -3.19
CA ASP A 213 2.84 16.78 -2.25
C ASP A 213 2.92 18.19 -1.66
N PHE A 214 1.77 18.78 -1.29
CA PHE A 214 1.74 20.07 -0.62
C PHE A 214 1.96 19.93 0.89
N PRO A 215 2.54 20.96 1.56
CA PRO A 215 2.67 20.95 3.00
C PRO A 215 1.31 20.94 3.70
N ALA A 216 1.09 19.99 4.58
CA ALA A 216 -0.12 19.96 5.40
C ALA A 216 -0.18 21.12 6.41
N THR A 217 -1.38 21.52 6.81
CA THR A 217 -1.64 22.52 7.85
C THR A 217 -2.09 21.92 9.18
N ILE A 218 -2.33 20.61 9.20
CA ILE A 218 -2.59 19.81 10.41
C ILE A 218 -1.44 18.82 10.62
N SER A 219 -1.35 18.23 11.82
CA SER A 219 -0.35 17.21 12.11
C SER A 219 -0.73 15.86 11.49
N SER A 220 0.25 14.97 11.28
CA SER A 220 -0.01 13.60 10.85
C SER A 220 -0.89 12.82 11.84
N GLU A 221 -0.70 13.07 13.14
CA GLU A 221 -1.53 12.49 14.19
C GLU A 221 -3.01 12.88 14.06
N GLU A 222 -3.29 14.17 13.79
CA GLU A 222 -4.66 14.63 13.59
C GLU A 222 -5.28 14.07 12.29
N GLN A 223 -4.51 14.03 11.20
CA GLN A 223 -4.98 13.42 9.95
C GLN A 223 -5.28 11.92 10.14
N GLN A 224 -4.39 11.18 10.78
CA GLN A 224 -4.59 9.75 11.05
C GLN A 224 -5.77 9.50 11.98
N LYS A 225 -5.97 10.33 13.00
CA LYS A 225 -7.14 10.25 13.89
C LYS A 225 -8.46 10.42 13.13
N GLN A 226 -8.54 11.38 12.23
CA GLN A 226 -9.73 11.58 11.38
C GLN A 226 -9.91 10.40 10.40
N THR A 227 -8.81 9.87 9.86
CA THR A 227 -8.82 8.66 9.02
C THR A 227 -9.38 7.46 9.76
N VAL A 228 -8.92 7.20 10.98
CA VAL A 228 -9.40 6.10 11.83
C VAL A 228 -10.89 6.24 12.13
N ALA A 229 -11.35 7.44 12.44
CA ALA A 229 -12.77 7.70 12.71
C ALA A 229 -13.66 7.41 11.49
N ALA A 230 -13.20 7.79 10.30
CA ALA A 230 -13.90 7.52 9.03
C ALA A 230 -13.94 6.02 8.72
N ILE A 231 -12.81 5.30 8.89
CA ILE A 231 -12.72 3.85 8.67
C ILE A 231 -13.67 3.11 9.64
N LYS A 232 -13.64 3.47 10.92
CA LYS A 232 -14.53 2.87 11.92
C LYS A 232 -15.99 3.04 11.51
N THR A 233 -16.41 4.26 11.17
CA THR A 233 -17.80 4.53 10.77
C THR A 233 -18.20 3.73 9.55
N PHE A 234 -17.31 3.60 8.56
CA PHE A 234 -17.57 2.85 7.34
C PHE A 234 -17.77 1.36 7.62
N ILE A 235 -16.89 0.74 8.40
CA ILE A 235 -16.96 -0.69 8.75
C ILE A 235 -18.21 -0.99 9.63
N GLU A 236 -18.61 -0.08 10.51
CA GLU A 236 -19.83 -0.25 11.34
C GLU A 236 -21.14 -0.15 10.54
N GLN A 237 -21.10 0.34 9.29
CA GLN A 237 -22.26 0.52 8.41
C GLN A 237 -22.32 -0.51 7.26
N SER A 238 -21.24 -1.29 7.06
CA SER A 238 -21.19 -2.40 6.12
C SER A 238 -21.83 -3.63 6.70
#